data_4923845e749e6a8c1ea3da60bc09fe92
#
_entry.id   4923845e749e6a8c1ea3da60bc09fe92
#
_cell.length_a   1.000
_cell.length_b   1.000
_cell.length_c   1.000
_cell.angle_alpha   90.00
_cell.angle_beta   90.00
_cell.angle_gamma   90.00
#
_symmetry.space_group_name_H-M   'P 1'
#
loop_
_entity.id
_entity.type
_entity.pdbx_description
1 polymer ?
#
loop_
_entity_poly.entity_id
_entity_poly.type
_entity_poly.pdbx_seq_one_letter_code
_entity_poly.pdbx_strand_id
1 'polypeptide(L)'
;MKIIAIIVSCFFSLSTMAQLKPVNSGVYKWADHPVTVSEDRESRKILEGTSPHLDYLEIHATTQFPGAKPSAAHANDDIEECTIVKEGQMKVTIEGRSVVLGPGGVILVMPRQMHSLQNSGDTNLTYYVMRYRSRKKMELERGQTAGGSLTLNADSLTFKPNARGGSRAYFDRPTSMCERFEMHITQLDKKGPSHEPHAHVETEIILILSGKTEMTIDGKEYSGTTGDFYLMNSHLMHGVRNATDMPCSYFAFKWR
;
A
#
# COMPACT_ATOMS: atom_id res chain seq x y z
N MET A 1 -33.21 31.00 -55.36
CA MET A 1 -32.08 30.40 -54.63
C MET A 1 -32.54 30.18 -53.18
N LYS A 2 -32.77 28.90 -52.79
CA LYS A 2 -33.13 28.54 -51.38
C LYS A 2 -31.85 28.14 -50.67
N ILE A 3 -31.49 28.87 -49.64
CA ILE A 3 -30.35 28.58 -48.76
C ILE A 3 -30.84 27.58 -47.71
N ILE A 4 -30.27 26.35 -47.76
CA ILE A 4 -30.53 25.34 -46.73
C ILE A 4 -29.43 25.53 -45.67
N ALA A 5 -29.83 25.95 -44.47
CA ALA A 5 -28.95 26.01 -43.30
C ALA A 5 -28.84 24.58 -42.69
N ILE A 6 -27.66 24.01 -42.73
CA ILE A 6 -27.33 22.72 -42.04
C ILE A 6 -26.96 23.08 -40.62
N ILE A 7 -27.82 22.70 -39.64
CA ILE A 7 -27.50 22.77 -38.22
C ILE A 7 -26.70 21.51 -37.85
N VAL A 8 -25.40 21.67 -37.62
CA VAL A 8 -24.55 20.60 -37.08
C VAL A 8 -24.73 20.59 -35.56
N SER A 9 -25.48 19.61 -35.08
CA SER A 9 -25.66 19.35 -33.63
C SER A 9 -24.45 18.61 -33.12
N CYS A 10 -23.53 19.30 -32.41
CA CYS A 10 -22.43 18.64 -31.70
C CYS A 10 -22.98 17.98 -30.41
N PHE A 11 -23.15 16.69 -30.44
CA PHE A 11 -23.38 15.90 -29.22
C PHE A 11 -22.08 15.82 -28.42
N PHE A 12 -21.94 16.61 -27.39
CA PHE A 12 -20.93 16.42 -26.35
C PHE A 12 -21.34 15.19 -25.52
N SER A 13 -20.72 14.05 -25.75
CA SER A 13 -20.81 12.90 -24.85
C SER A 13 -20.07 13.25 -23.56
N LEU A 14 -20.80 13.65 -22.54
CA LEU A 14 -20.29 13.70 -21.16
C LEU A 14 -20.05 12.25 -20.70
N SER A 15 -18.82 11.79 -20.81
CA SER A 15 -18.38 10.57 -20.14
C SER A 15 -18.47 10.83 -18.65
N THR A 16 -19.54 10.34 -18.02
CA THR A 16 -19.63 10.31 -16.55
C THR A 16 -18.54 9.37 -16.03
N MET A 17 -17.45 9.93 -15.51
CA MET A 17 -16.49 9.16 -14.73
C MET A 17 -17.25 8.49 -13.60
N ALA A 18 -17.24 7.15 -13.56
CA ALA A 18 -17.90 6.41 -12.50
C ALA A 18 -17.30 6.85 -11.16
N GLN A 19 -18.14 7.33 -10.24
CA GLN A 19 -17.69 7.76 -8.93
C GLN A 19 -17.12 6.56 -8.17
N LEU A 20 -15.88 6.68 -7.68
CA LEU A 20 -15.25 5.65 -6.88
C LEU A 20 -16.06 5.37 -5.61
N LYS A 21 -16.28 4.10 -5.30
CA LYS A 21 -16.99 3.68 -4.09
C LYS A 21 -16.05 3.62 -2.89
N PRO A 22 -16.54 3.80 -1.66
CA PRO A 22 -15.77 3.57 -0.46
C PRO A 22 -15.26 2.11 -0.41
N VAL A 23 -13.99 1.92 -0.01
CA VAL A 23 -13.44 0.60 0.26
C VAL A 23 -14.03 0.04 1.55
N ASN A 24 -14.32 -1.26 1.56
CA ASN A 24 -14.89 -1.93 2.72
C ASN A 24 -13.79 -2.30 3.72
N SER A 25 -14.10 -2.21 5.01
CA SER A 25 -13.28 -2.84 6.05
C SER A 25 -13.46 -4.35 6.02
N GLY A 26 -12.38 -5.10 6.28
CA GLY A 26 -12.39 -6.55 6.24
C GLY A 26 -11.05 -7.13 5.81
N VAL A 27 -11.06 -8.40 5.42
CA VAL A 27 -9.89 -9.10 4.88
C VAL A 27 -9.90 -9.07 3.35
N TYR A 28 -8.71 -8.82 2.78
CA TYR A 28 -8.40 -8.92 1.35
C TYR A 28 -7.41 -10.07 1.18
N LYS A 29 -7.89 -11.19 0.66
CA LYS A 29 -7.07 -12.39 0.52
C LYS A 29 -6.31 -12.39 -0.79
N TRP A 30 -5.03 -12.69 -0.74
CA TRP A 30 -4.16 -12.78 -1.91
C TRP A 30 -4.73 -13.67 -3.02
N ALA A 31 -5.30 -14.82 -2.63
CA ALA A 31 -5.82 -15.82 -3.57
C ALA A 31 -7.14 -15.42 -4.25
N ASP A 32 -7.89 -14.46 -3.69
CA ASP A 32 -9.21 -14.08 -4.22
C ASP A 32 -9.12 -13.11 -5.41
N HIS A 33 -7.90 -12.58 -5.70
CA HIS A 33 -7.70 -11.60 -6.75
C HIS A 33 -7.14 -12.24 -8.02
N PRO A 34 -7.81 -12.06 -9.18
CA PRO A 34 -7.35 -12.63 -10.45
C PRO A 34 -6.00 -12.05 -10.86
N VAL A 35 -5.20 -12.90 -11.48
CA VAL A 35 -3.89 -12.55 -12.01
C VAL A 35 -4.02 -12.20 -13.48
N THR A 36 -3.46 -11.06 -13.88
CA THR A 36 -3.19 -10.72 -15.27
C THR A 36 -1.72 -11.00 -15.55
N VAL A 37 -1.46 -11.88 -16.51
CA VAL A 37 -0.09 -12.29 -16.90
C VAL A 37 0.30 -11.59 -18.19
N SER A 38 1.51 -11.06 -18.25
CA SER A 38 2.17 -10.55 -19.45
C SER A 38 3.50 -11.28 -19.68
N GLU A 39 4.28 -10.87 -20.69
CA GLU A 39 5.52 -11.54 -21.06
C GLU A 39 6.53 -11.64 -19.90
N ASP A 40 6.66 -10.57 -19.12
CA ASP A 40 7.72 -10.43 -18.10
C ASP A 40 7.20 -10.20 -16.68
N ARG A 41 5.86 -10.20 -16.47
CA ARG A 41 5.28 -9.96 -15.14
C ARG A 41 3.85 -10.44 -14.98
N GLU A 42 3.45 -10.55 -13.73
CA GLU A 42 2.07 -10.70 -13.28
C GLU A 42 1.60 -9.45 -12.54
N SER A 43 0.32 -9.15 -12.61
CA SER A 43 -0.31 -8.11 -11.80
C SER A 43 -1.62 -8.59 -11.17
N ARG A 44 -1.91 -8.08 -9.97
CA ARG A 44 -3.15 -8.32 -9.21
C ARG A 44 -3.71 -6.98 -8.77
N LYS A 45 -4.86 -6.59 -9.26
CA LYS A 45 -5.63 -5.48 -8.68
C LYS A 45 -6.34 -6.00 -7.43
N ILE A 46 -6.09 -5.39 -6.28
CA ILE A 46 -6.62 -5.84 -4.99
C ILE A 46 -7.80 -4.99 -4.58
N LEU A 47 -7.64 -3.67 -4.56
CA LEU A 47 -8.74 -2.75 -4.27
C LEU A 47 -8.56 -1.42 -5.02
N GLU A 48 -9.67 -0.75 -5.25
CA GLU A 48 -9.69 0.65 -5.69
C GLU A 48 -10.96 1.31 -5.18
N GLY A 49 -10.84 2.52 -4.64
CA GLY A 49 -11.98 3.26 -4.12
C GLY A 49 -11.58 4.50 -3.34
N THR A 50 -12.42 4.86 -2.38
CA THR A 50 -12.19 5.97 -1.45
C THR A 50 -12.11 5.46 -0.02
N SER A 51 -11.48 6.23 0.88
CA SER A 51 -11.51 5.98 2.33
C SER A 51 -11.89 7.25 3.10
N PRO A 52 -12.04 7.21 4.42
CA PRO A 52 -12.35 8.41 5.19
C PRO A 52 -11.40 9.59 4.94
N HIS A 53 -10.12 9.34 4.71
CA HIS A 53 -9.09 10.37 4.52
C HIS A 53 -8.63 10.55 3.07
N LEU A 54 -8.94 9.58 2.18
CA LEU A 54 -8.47 9.57 0.80
C LEU A 54 -9.64 9.60 -0.19
N ASP A 55 -9.58 10.45 -1.20
CA ASP A 55 -10.53 10.46 -2.33
C ASP A 55 -10.13 9.46 -3.42
N TYR A 56 -8.89 8.98 -3.37
CA TYR A 56 -8.37 7.89 -4.18
C TYR A 56 -7.48 6.98 -3.33
N LEU A 57 -7.76 5.70 -3.36
CA LEU A 57 -6.95 4.63 -2.78
C LEU A 57 -6.98 3.44 -3.72
N GLU A 58 -5.83 3.04 -4.22
CA GLU A 58 -5.65 1.83 -5.03
C GLU A 58 -4.53 1.00 -4.42
N ILE A 59 -4.77 -0.32 -4.30
CA ILE A 59 -3.72 -1.28 -3.94
C ILE A 59 -3.70 -2.38 -4.99
N HIS A 60 -2.51 -2.60 -5.54
CA HIS A 60 -2.22 -3.74 -6.40
C HIS A 60 -0.92 -4.41 -6.00
N ALA A 61 -0.68 -5.61 -6.52
CA ALA A 61 0.60 -6.29 -6.41
C ALA A 61 1.12 -6.64 -7.81
N THR A 62 2.44 -6.58 -7.96
CA THR A 62 3.14 -6.95 -9.20
C THR A 62 4.21 -7.96 -8.88
N THR A 63 4.32 -9.01 -9.70
CA THR A 63 5.46 -9.95 -9.71
C THR A 63 6.23 -9.76 -11.01
N GLN A 64 7.45 -9.25 -10.95
CA GLN A 64 8.37 -9.16 -12.10
C GLN A 64 9.22 -10.44 -12.15
N PHE A 65 9.28 -11.10 -13.32
CA PHE A 65 10.11 -12.27 -13.52
C PHE A 65 11.60 -11.91 -13.60
N PRO A 66 12.52 -12.86 -13.43
CA PRO A 66 13.95 -12.61 -13.67
C PRO A 66 14.19 -12.07 -15.08
N GLY A 67 14.99 -11.00 -15.18
CA GLY A 67 15.27 -10.35 -16.46
C GLY A 67 14.16 -9.45 -16.99
N ALA A 68 13.08 -9.25 -16.23
CA ALA A 68 12.01 -8.33 -16.60
C ALA A 68 12.54 -6.91 -16.87
N LYS A 69 11.98 -6.24 -17.86
CA LYS A 69 12.29 -4.84 -18.15
C LYS A 69 11.88 -3.97 -16.96
N PRO A 70 12.66 -2.92 -16.62
CA PRO A 70 12.23 -1.93 -15.63
C PRO A 70 10.81 -1.41 -15.95
N SER A 71 10.03 -1.06 -14.92
CA SER A 71 8.84 -0.26 -15.17
C SER A 71 9.24 1.05 -15.86
N ALA A 72 8.41 1.53 -16.77
CA ALA A 72 8.66 2.84 -17.38
C ALA A 72 8.79 3.90 -16.28
N ALA A 73 9.85 4.72 -16.35
CA ALA A 73 10.02 5.81 -15.42
C ALA A 73 8.85 6.79 -15.58
N HIS A 74 8.22 7.16 -14.47
CA HIS A 74 7.08 8.05 -14.45
C HIS A 74 7.03 8.88 -13.16
N ALA A 75 6.23 9.92 -13.19
CA ALA A 75 5.87 10.71 -12.02
C ALA A 75 4.35 10.91 -12.01
N ASN A 76 3.75 10.92 -10.84
CA ASN A 76 2.33 11.23 -10.68
C ASN A 76 2.19 12.68 -10.18
N ASP A 77 1.30 13.45 -10.78
CA ASP A 77 1.14 14.87 -10.42
C ASP A 77 0.57 15.08 -9.02
N ASP A 78 -0.42 14.25 -8.65
CA ASP A 78 -1.24 14.38 -7.45
C ASP A 78 -1.47 13.05 -6.71
N ILE A 79 -0.63 12.05 -6.95
CA ILE A 79 -0.63 10.73 -6.29
C ILE A 79 0.70 10.56 -5.54
N GLU A 80 0.62 10.10 -4.31
CA GLU A 80 1.74 9.59 -3.52
C GLU A 80 1.70 8.07 -3.55
N GLU A 81 2.87 7.42 -3.59
CA GLU A 81 2.96 5.97 -3.67
C GLU A 81 3.76 5.39 -2.50
N CYS A 82 3.20 4.35 -1.87
CA CYS A 82 3.92 3.52 -0.92
C CYS A 82 4.08 2.11 -1.49
N THR A 83 5.32 1.64 -1.66
CA THR A 83 5.63 0.31 -2.17
C THR A 83 6.28 -0.53 -1.09
N ILE A 84 5.87 -1.81 -0.96
CA ILE A 84 6.41 -2.78 -0.01
C ILE A 84 6.91 -4.01 -0.78
N VAL A 85 8.19 -4.34 -0.63
CA VAL A 85 8.77 -5.54 -1.23
C VAL A 85 8.33 -6.77 -0.42
N LYS A 86 7.63 -7.70 -1.07
CA LYS A 86 7.19 -8.96 -0.49
C LYS A 86 8.30 -10.03 -0.57
N GLU A 87 8.91 -10.17 -1.74
CA GLU A 87 9.96 -11.15 -2.02
C GLU A 87 10.85 -10.70 -3.18
N GLY A 88 12.05 -11.24 -3.29
CA GLY A 88 13.02 -10.90 -4.34
C GLY A 88 13.82 -9.64 -4.01
N GLN A 89 14.51 -9.10 -5.03
CA GLN A 89 15.33 -7.90 -4.93
C GLN A 89 14.86 -6.82 -5.88
N MET A 90 14.50 -5.68 -5.33
CA MET A 90 14.03 -4.51 -6.08
C MET A 90 15.11 -3.44 -6.19
N LYS A 91 15.50 -3.09 -7.41
CA LYS A 91 16.18 -1.83 -7.67
C LYS A 91 15.11 -0.75 -7.88
N VAL A 92 15.07 0.22 -6.98
CA VAL A 92 14.27 1.43 -7.15
C VAL A 92 15.17 2.59 -7.56
N THR A 93 14.70 3.38 -8.51
CA THR A 93 15.36 4.64 -8.91
C THR A 93 14.39 5.78 -8.69
N ILE A 94 14.76 6.78 -7.88
CA ILE A 94 14.00 8.01 -7.61
C ILE A 94 14.90 9.18 -7.93
N GLU A 95 14.44 10.09 -8.83
CA GLU A 95 15.21 11.27 -9.24
C GLU A 95 16.67 10.92 -9.62
N GLY A 96 16.85 9.83 -10.38
CA GLY A 96 18.15 9.35 -10.85
C GLY A 96 19.02 8.63 -9.80
N ARG A 97 18.60 8.55 -8.54
CA ARG A 97 19.31 7.82 -7.48
C ARG A 97 18.74 6.43 -7.31
N SER A 98 19.57 5.41 -7.34
CA SER A 98 19.16 4.02 -7.25
C SER A 98 19.58 3.38 -5.94
N VAL A 99 18.68 2.54 -5.38
CA VAL A 99 18.93 1.70 -4.19
C VAL A 99 18.36 0.32 -4.47
N VAL A 100 18.96 -0.73 -3.88
CA VAL A 100 18.42 -2.10 -3.92
C VAL A 100 17.82 -2.43 -2.57
N LEU A 101 16.60 -2.94 -2.58
CA LEU A 101 15.83 -3.33 -1.39
C LEU A 101 15.43 -4.79 -1.49
N GLY A 102 15.55 -5.51 -0.38
CA GLY A 102 15.07 -6.88 -0.19
C GLY A 102 13.66 -6.96 0.42
N PRO A 103 13.20 -8.16 0.80
CA PRO A 103 11.91 -8.37 1.45
C PRO A 103 11.73 -7.49 2.69
N GLY A 104 10.54 -6.90 2.84
CA GLY A 104 10.26 -5.91 3.88
C GLY A 104 10.81 -4.51 3.56
N GLY A 105 11.49 -4.33 2.42
CA GLY A 105 11.88 -3.01 1.95
C GLY A 105 10.66 -2.12 1.66
N VAL A 106 10.73 -0.85 2.04
CA VAL A 106 9.65 0.14 1.89
C VAL A 106 10.14 1.34 1.11
N ILE A 107 9.31 1.79 0.20
CA ILE A 107 9.53 2.97 -0.63
C ILE A 107 8.32 3.89 -0.45
N LEU A 108 8.56 5.18 -0.20
CA LEU A 108 7.54 6.22 -0.27
C LEU A 108 7.98 7.25 -1.29
N VAL A 109 7.18 7.45 -2.34
CA VAL A 109 7.47 8.40 -3.42
C VAL A 109 6.48 9.55 -3.35
N MET A 110 7.00 10.76 -3.18
CA MET A 110 6.22 11.99 -3.22
C MET A 110 5.63 12.23 -4.63
N PRO A 111 4.50 12.94 -4.73
CA PRO A 111 4.00 13.43 -6.01
C PRO A 111 5.09 14.19 -6.78
N ARG A 112 5.04 14.10 -8.11
CA ARG A 112 5.93 14.76 -9.08
C ARG A 112 7.38 14.27 -9.10
N GLN A 113 7.71 13.22 -8.34
CA GLN A 113 9.05 12.64 -8.39
C GLN A 113 9.12 11.48 -9.39
N MET A 114 10.07 11.58 -10.31
CA MET A 114 10.33 10.56 -11.33
C MET A 114 10.88 9.31 -10.67
N HIS A 115 10.23 8.16 -10.91
CA HIS A 115 10.68 6.89 -10.34
C HIS A 115 10.43 5.70 -11.26
N SER A 116 11.18 4.61 -11.01
CA SER A 116 11.02 3.32 -11.68
C SER A 116 11.43 2.18 -10.77
N LEU A 117 10.85 1.01 -11.00
CA LEU A 117 11.07 -0.22 -10.24
C LEU A 117 11.57 -1.32 -11.18
N GLN A 118 12.54 -2.10 -10.75
CA GLN A 118 13.14 -3.18 -11.54
C GLN A 118 13.45 -4.39 -10.66
N ASN A 119 13.17 -5.59 -11.17
CA ASN A 119 13.75 -6.81 -10.61
C ASN A 119 15.25 -6.83 -10.90
N SER A 120 16.07 -6.74 -9.84
CA SER A 120 17.53 -6.79 -9.93
C SER A 120 18.13 -8.13 -9.47
N GLY A 121 17.27 -9.08 -9.10
CA GLY A 121 17.66 -10.44 -8.69
C GLY A 121 17.48 -11.48 -9.78
N ASP A 122 17.82 -12.72 -9.45
CA ASP A 122 17.69 -13.92 -10.28
C ASP A 122 16.41 -14.74 -9.97
N THR A 123 15.59 -14.27 -9.03
CA THR A 123 14.30 -14.85 -8.66
C THR A 123 13.18 -13.86 -8.93
N ASN A 124 11.93 -14.29 -8.79
CA ASN A 124 10.78 -13.39 -8.89
C ASN A 124 10.88 -12.28 -7.86
N LEU A 125 10.54 -11.05 -8.29
CA LEU A 125 10.33 -9.91 -7.42
C LEU A 125 8.83 -9.65 -7.30
N THR A 126 8.27 -9.83 -6.10
CA THR A 126 6.86 -9.48 -5.81
C THR A 126 6.79 -8.31 -4.84
N TYR A 127 5.93 -7.34 -5.14
CA TYR A 127 5.75 -6.16 -4.31
C TYR A 127 4.30 -5.65 -4.38
N TYR A 128 3.87 -4.99 -3.30
CA TYR A 128 2.63 -4.24 -3.24
C TYR A 128 2.88 -2.78 -3.55
N VAL A 129 1.93 -2.14 -4.20
CA VAL A 129 1.89 -0.70 -4.42
C VAL A 129 0.57 -0.18 -3.88
N MET A 130 0.64 0.79 -3.00
CA MET A 130 -0.48 1.61 -2.54
C MET A 130 -0.34 2.99 -3.18
N ARG A 131 -1.30 3.37 -4.02
CA ARG A 131 -1.40 4.67 -4.67
C ARG A 131 -2.55 5.44 -4.04
N TYR A 132 -2.32 6.67 -3.64
CA TYR A 132 -3.33 7.39 -2.89
C TYR A 132 -3.26 8.90 -3.09
N ARG A 133 -4.44 9.53 -2.93
CA ARG A 133 -4.64 10.97 -2.93
C ARG A 133 -5.53 11.37 -1.78
N SER A 134 -5.14 12.47 -1.10
CA SER A 134 -5.88 13.02 0.03
C SER A 134 -7.23 13.61 -0.40
N ARG A 135 -8.23 13.55 0.49
CA ARG A 135 -9.43 14.38 0.39
C ARG A 135 -9.15 15.86 0.64
N LYS A 136 -8.06 16.16 1.34
CA LYS A 136 -7.57 17.51 1.58
C LYS A 136 -6.63 17.92 0.45
N LYS A 137 -6.36 19.22 0.37
CA LYS A 137 -5.38 19.75 -0.57
C LYS A 137 -4.01 19.11 -0.32
N MET A 138 -3.34 18.72 -1.39
CA MET A 138 -1.95 18.24 -1.36
C MET A 138 -1.02 19.35 -0.83
N GLU A 139 -0.14 18.99 0.11
CA GLU A 139 0.82 19.87 0.76
C GLU A 139 2.26 19.40 0.48
N LEU A 140 2.79 19.74 -0.71
CA LEU A 140 4.14 19.32 -1.14
C LEU A 140 5.23 19.78 -0.18
N GLU A 141 5.16 21.02 0.32
CA GLU A 141 6.13 21.58 1.26
C GLU A 141 6.13 20.81 2.59
N ARG A 142 4.96 20.43 3.10
CA ARG A 142 4.84 19.57 4.29
C ARG A 142 5.58 18.25 4.08
N GLY A 143 5.33 17.56 2.96
CA GLY A 143 5.99 16.29 2.63
C GLY A 143 7.51 16.46 2.50
N GLN A 144 7.97 17.51 1.82
CA GLN A 144 9.39 17.80 1.64
C GLN A 144 10.09 18.10 2.97
N THR A 145 9.50 18.96 3.81
CA THR A 145 10.03 19.32 5.13
C THR A 145 10.07 18.10 6.08
N ALA A 146 9.12 17.18 5.95
CA ALA A 146 9.09 15.94 6.71
C ALA A 146 10.10 14.87 6.23
N GLY A 147 10.93 15.17 5.23
CA GLY A 147 12.01 14.31 4.73
C GLY A 147 11.80 13.77 3.31
N GLY A 148 10.76 14.18 2.60
CA GLY A 148 10.56 13.86 1.19
C GLY A 148 10.29 12.38 0.92
N SER A 149 10.62 11.91 -0.30
CA SER A 149 10.62 10.49 -0.63
C SER A 149 11.67 9.74 0.19
N LEU A 150 11.38 8.47 0.50
CA LEU A 150 12.30 7.63 1.26
C LEU A 150 12.38 6.21 0.71
N THR A 151 13.49 5.57 1.02
CA THR A 151 13.70 4.13 0.84
C THR A 151 14.27 3.56 2.13
N LEU A 152 13.66 2.50 2.65
CA LEU A 152 14.07 1.85 3.90
C LEU A 152 14.25 0.36 3.65
N ASN A 153 15.39 -0.20 4.03
CA ASN A 153 15.62 -1.63 4.03
C ASN A 153 15.30 -2.19 5.42
N ALA A 154 14.53 -3.27 5.49
CA ALA A 154 14.18 -3.92 6.76
C ALA A 154 15.40 -4.24 7.64
N ASP A 155 16.49 -4.70 7.02
CA ASP A 155 17.74 -5.08 7.73
C ASP A 155 18.48 -3.89 8.34
N SER A 156 18.21 -2.67 7.88
CA SER A 156 18.80 -1.44 8.44
C SER A 156 18.07 -0.93 9.69
N LEU A 157 16.91 -1.50 10.00
CA LEU A 157 16.06 -1.04 11.09
C LEU A 157 16.25 -1.91 12.35
N THR A 158 16.35 -1.24 13.50
CA THR A 158 16.55 -1.91 14.77
C THR A 158 15.29 -2.68 15.18
N PHE A 159 15.43 -3.98 15.43
CA PHE A 159 14.39 -4.78 16.07
C PHE A 159 14.38 -4.49 17.58
N LYS A 160 13.21 -4.12 18.11
CA LYS A 160 12.98 -3.87 19.52
C LYS A 160 12.17 -5.02 20.11
N PRO A 161 12.79 -5.95 20.86
CA PRO A 161 12.07 -7.06 21.45
C PRO A 161 11.13 -6.58 22.57
N ASN A 162 10.05 -7.32 22.80
CA ASN A 162 9.10 -7.15 23.90
C ASN A 162 8.59 -8.51 24.39
N ALA A 163 7.72 -8.54 25.39
CA ALA A 163 7.21 -9.76 25.99
C ALA A 163 6.40 -10.67 25.05
N ARG A 164 5.96 -10.16 23.89
CA ARG A 164 5.14 -10.91 22.90
C ARG A 164 5.91 -11.25 21.63
N GLY A 165 7.11 -10.72 21.45
CA GLY A 165 7.94 -10.87 20.25
C GLY A 165 8.77 -9.61 20.00
N GLY A 166 8.25 -8.63 19.27
CA GLY A 166 8.94 -7.36 19.06
C GLY A 166 8.44 -6.58 17.87
N SER A 167 9.13 -5.48 17.57
CA SER A 167 8.76 -4.59 16.46
C SER A 167 9.95 -3.90 15.81
N ARG A 168 9.76 -3.43 14.58
CA ARG A 168 10.65 -2.50 13.87
C ARG A 168 9.84 -1.30 13.43
N ALA A 169 10.19 -0.11 13.89
CA ALA A 169 9.61 1.14 13.41
C ALA A 169 10.25 1.52 12.07
N TYR A 170 9.43 1.88 11.09
CA TYR A 170 9.87 2.40 9.80
C TYR A 170 9.84 3.91 9.82
N PHE A 171 8.67 4.51 9.95
CA PHE A 171 8.50 5.95 10.08
C PHE A 171 7.17 6.29 10.75
N ASP A 172 7.09 7.48 11.32
CA ASP A 172 5.86 8.12 11.82
C ASP A 172 6.02 9.62 11.55
N ARG A 173 5.38 10.12 10.48
CA ARG A 173 5.56 11.50 10.02
C ARG A 173 4.40 11.96 9.14
N PRO A 174 4.23 13.27 8.92
CA PRO A 174 3.39 13.76 7.83
C PRO A 174 4.03 13.47 6.47
N THR A 175 3.18 13.44 5.42
CA THR A 175 3.57 13.31 4.01
C THR A 175 2.91 14.40 3.19
N SER A 176 3.06 14.39 1.87
CA SER A 176 2.37 15.35 1.01
C SER A 176 0.85 15.15 1.01
N MET A 177 0.40 13.91 1.23
CA MET A 177 -1.03 13.53 1.19
C MET A 177 -1.63 13.31 2.57
N CYS A 178 -0.85 12.93 3.57
CA CYS A 178 -1.33 12.58 4.91
C CYS A 178 -0.80 13.54 5.97
N GLU A 179 -1.65 13.95 6.92
CA GLU A 179 -1.21 14.69 8.11
C GLU A 179 -0.33 13.83 9.01
N ARG A 180 -0.58 12.53 8.98
CA ARG A 180 0.25 11.51 9.62
C ARG A 180 0.20 10.25 8.79
N PHE A 181 1.35 9.65 8.53
CA PHE A 181 1.50 8.29 8.02
C PHE A 181 2.54 7.59 8.90
N GLU A 182 2.11 6.52 9.54
CA GLU A 182 2.95 5.70 10.41
C GLU A 182 3.05 4.30 9.83
N MET A 183 4.25 3.69 9.91
CA MET A 183 4.50 2.32 9.48
C MET A 183 5.47 1.61 10.41
N HIS A 184 5.14 0.38 10.80
CA HIS A 184 6.02 -0.50 11.54
C HIS A 184 5.74 -1.98 11.22
N ILE A 185 6.69 -2.86 11.53
CA ILE A 185 6.49 -4.31 11.58
C ILE A 185 6.31 -4.74 13.03
N THR A 186 5.33 -5.61 13.27
CA THR A 186 5.17 -6.35 14.53
C THR A 186 5.42 -7.83 14.29
N GLN A 187 6.12 -8.47 15.22
CA GLN A 187 6.27 -9.91 15.33
C GLN A 187 5.61 -10.39 16.62
N LEU A 188 4.84 -11.47 16.55
CA LEU A 188 4.26 -12.17 17.69
C LEU A 188 4.77 -13.60 17.68
N ASP A 189 5.48 -13.99 18.73
CA ASP A 189 6.17 -15.29 18.82
C ASP A 189 5.23 -16.44 19.17
N LYS A 190 4.11 -16.15 19.83
CA LYS A 190 3.15 -17.14 20.33
C LYS A 190 1.73 -16.72 20.07
N LYS A 191 0.83 -17.68 20.11
CA LYS A 191 -0.63 -17.46 20.04
C LYS A 191 -1.10 -16.43 21.07
N GLY A 192 -1.91 -15.49 20.63
CA GLY A 192 -2.49 -14.46 21.49
C GLY A 192 -2.56 -13.09 20.83
N PRO A 193 -3.19 -12.11 21.51
CA PRO A 193 -3.39 -10.77 20.98
C PRO A 193 -2.09 -9.97 20.92
N SER A 194 -1.98 -9.09 19.94
CA SER A 194 -0.92 -8.09 19.89
C SER A 194 -1.04 -7.08 21.03
N HIS A 195 -2.24 -6.60 21.24
CA HIS A 195 -2.65 -5.67 22.30
C HIS A 195 -4.17 -5.77 22.48
N GLU A 196 -4.72 -5.06 23.46
CA GLU A 196 -6.16 -4.95 23.64
C GLU A 196 -6.81 -4.29 22.40
N PRO A 197 -8.02 -4.73 22.01
CA PRO A 197 -8.76 -4.08 20.92
C PRO A 197 -8.94 -2.59 21.18
N HIS A 198 -8.82 -1.79 20.13
CA HIS A 198 -8.92 -0.35 20.21
C HIS A 198 -9.52 0.25 18.93
N ALA A 199 -9.81 1.54 18.96
CA ALA A 199 -10.25 2.31 17.81
C ALA A 199 -9.48 3.64 17.75
N HIS A 200 -9.23 4.13 16.56
CA HIS A 200 -8.55 5.42 16.34
C HIS A 200 -9.06 6.12 15.08
N VAL A 201 -8.67 7.38 14.91
CA VAL A 201 -9.12 8.22 13.78
C VAL A 201 -8.50 7.79 12.45
N GLU A 202 -7.32 7.22 12.46
CA GLU A 202 -6.62 6.76 11.26
C GLU A 202 -7.37 5.60 10.58
N THR A 203 -7.26 5.49 9.26
CA THR A 203 -7.48 4.24 8.51
C THR A 203 -6.20 3.42 8.63
N GLU A 204 -6.32 2.11 8.83
CA GLU A 204 -5.18 1.21 9.04
C GLU A 204 -5.23 0.00 8.12
N ILE A 205 -4.05 -0.46 7.70
CA ILE A 205 -3.85 -1.76 7.05
C ILE A 205 -2.87 -2.59 7.88
N ILE A 206 -3.23 -3.87 8.08
CA ILE A 206 -2.35 -4.91 8.60
C ILE A 206 -2.05 -5.88 7.46
N LEU A 207 -0.83 -5.83 6.90
CA LEU A 207 -0.36 -6.72 5.84
C LEU A 207 0.46 -7.86 6.44
N ILE A 208 0.02 -9.10 6.25
CA ILE A 208 0.62 -10.29 6.86
C ILE A 208 1.87 -10.71 6.06
N LEU A 209 3.03 -10.68 6.71
CA LEU A 209 4.31 -11.06 6.15
C LEU A 209 4.60 -12.55 6.33
N SER A 210 4.22 -13.10 7.47
CA SER A 210 4.41 -14.52 7.79
C SER A 210 3.41 -15.03 8.82
N GLY A 211 3.14 -16.33 8.79
CA GLY A 211 2.29 -17.01 9.76
C GLY A 211 0.79 -16.86 9.48
N LYS A 212 -0.02 -17.09 10.53
CA LYS A 212 -1.48 -16.99 10.47
C LYS A 212 -1.97 -16.04 11.55
N THR A 213 -2.86 -15.16 11.18
CA THR A 213 -3.45 -14.18 12.09
C THR A 213 -4.98 -14.26 12.07
N GLU A 214 -5.59 -13.79 13.14
CA GLU A 214 -7.01 -13.50 13.24
C GLU A 214 -7.17 -12.02 13.54
N MET A 215 -8.21 -11.40 13.00
CA MET A 215 -8.54 -9.99 13.17
C MET A 215 -10.02 -9.88 13.53
N THR A 216 -10.32 -9.17 14.60
CA THR A 216 -11.69 -8.73 14.87
C THR A 216 -11.84 -7.28 14.44
N ILE A 217 -12.85 -6.98 13.62
CA ILE A 217 -13.21 -5.63 13.17
C ILE A 217 -14.68 -5.42 13.47
N ASP A 218 -14.99 -4.49 14.34
CA ASP A 218 -16.37 -4.14 14.74
C ASP A 218 -17.23 -5.38 15.06
N GLY A 219 -16.65 -6.30 15.85
CA GLY A 219 -17.27 -7.55 16.29
C GLY A 219 -17.30 -8.68 15.25
N LYS A 220 -16.81 -8.47 14.02
CA LYS A 220 -16.67 -9.52 13.01
C LYS A 220 -15.28 -10.10 13.02
N GLU A 221 -15.18 -11.43 12.94
CA GLU A 221 -13.91 -12.14 12.90
C GLU A 221 -13.50 -12.47 11.47
N TYR A 222 -12.21 -12.30 11.21
CA TYR A 222 -11.54 -12.59 9.95
C TYR A 222 -10.28 -13.38 10.23
N SER A 223 -9.89 -14.24 9.29
CA SER A 223 -8.62 -14.96 9.31
C SER A 223 -7.80 -14.63 8.08
N GLY A 224 -6.49 -14.52 8.25
CA GLY A 224 -5.56 -14.24 7.16
C GLY A 224 -4.24 -15.00 7.33
N THR A 225 -3.52 -15.09 6.23
CA THR A 225 -2.21 -15.73 6.11
C THR A 225 -1.27 -14.86 5.27
N THR A 226 -0.04 -15.28 5.12
CA THR A 226 1.00 -14.56 4.36
C THR A 226 0.49 -14.04 3.02
N GLY A 227 0.60 -12.74 2.80
CA GLY A 227 0.15 -12.03 1.61
C GLY A 227 -1.24 -11.44 1.70
N ASP A 228 -2.08 -11.89 2.65
CA ASP A 228 -3.37 -11.27 2.92
C ASP A 228 -3.19 -9.99 3.70
N PHE A 229 -4.16 -9.07 3.62
CA PHE A 229 -4.20 -7.92 4.53
C PHE A 229 -5.61 -7.63 5.03
N TYR A 230 -5.67 -6.97 6.18
CA TYR A 230 -6.89 -6.41 6.75
C TYR A 230 -6.88 -4.90 6.54
N LEU A 231 -8.04 -4.34 6.21
CA LEU A 231 -8.27 -2.90 6.15
C LEU A 231 -9.31 -2.51 7.20
N MET A 232 -8.98 -1.55 8.05
CA MET A 232 -9.86 -0.97 9.06
C MET A 232 -10.04 0.51 8.77
N ASN A 233 -11.27 0.91 8.42
CA ASN A 233 -11.60 2.32 8.29
C ASN A 233 -11.64 2.98 9.68
N SER A 234 -11.50 4.30 9.71
CA SER A 234 -11.47 5.14 10.91
C SER A 234 -12.56 4.78 11.92
N HIS A 235 -12.21 4.82 13.19
CA HIS A 235 -13.11 4.63 14.35
C HIS A 235 -13.71 3.22 14.52
N LEU A 236 -13.35 2.24 13.71
CA LEU A 236 -13.79 0.86 13.92
C LEU A 236 -12.96 0.21 15.03
N MET A 237 -13.62 -0.42 15.99
CA MET A 237 -12.99 -1.23 17.01
C MET A 237 -12.31 -2.44 16.36
N HIS A 238 -11.01 -2.63 16.60
CA HIS A 238 -10.27 -3.73 15.99
C HIS A 238 -9.14 -4.24 16.87
N GLY A 239 -8.73 -5.50 16.62
CA GLY A 239 -7.62 -6.13 17.32
C GLY A 239 -7.10 -7.35 16.55
N VAL A 240 -5.79 -7.40 16.33
CA VAL A 240 -5.09 -8.49 15.64
C VAL A 240 -4.46 -9.43 16.67
N ARG A 241 -4.46 -10.74 16.37
CA ARG A 241 -3.81 -11.76 17.17
C ARG A 241 -3.06 -12.77 16.32
N ASN A 242 -2.02 -13.38 16.87
CA ASN A 242 -1.45 -14.60 16.33
C ASN A 242 -2.42 -15.76 16.55
N ALA A 243 -2.82 -16.43 15.49
CA ALA A 243 -3.78 -17.54 15.51
C ALA A 243 -3.17 -18.87 15.98
N THR A 244 -1.84 -19.01 15.97
CA THR A 244 -1.12 -20.28 16.22
C THR A 244 0.03 -20.10 17.20
N ASP A 245 0.62 -21.21 17.64
CA ASP A 245 1.82 -21.21 18.49
C ASP A 245 3.13 -21.02 17.67
N MET A 246 3.04 -20.92 16.35
CA MET A 246 4.16 -20.54 15.49
C MET A 246 4.22 -19.01 15.37
N PRO A 247 5.41 -18.42 15.23
CA PRO A 247 5.53 -16.98 15.06
C PRO A 247 4.77 -16.46 13.84
N CYS A 248 4.24 -15.25 13.95
CA CYS A 248 3.72 -14.48 12.83
C CYS A 248 4.32 -13.08 12.82
N SER A 249 4.34 -12.44 11.64
CA SER A 249 4.74 -11.05 11.51
C SER A 249 3.87 -10.33 10.49
N TYR A 250 3.70 -9.03 10.68
CA TYR A 250 2.90 -8.20 9.81
C TYR A 250 3.38 -6.75 9.82
N PHE A 251 3.17 -6.04 8.71
CA PHE A 251 3.17 -4.60 8.70
C PHE A 251 1.87 -4.07 9.30
N ALA A 252 1.98 -3.07 10.15
CA ALA A 252 0.89 -2.17 10.49
C ALA A 252 1.22 -0.79 9.91
N PHE A 253 0.34 -0.23 9.10
CA PHE A 253 0.50 1.13 8.58
C PHE A 253 -0.84 1.84 8.55
N LYS A 254 -0.83 3.07 9.05
CA LYS A 254 -2.04 3.86 9.26
C LYS A 254 -1.83 5.32 8.92
N TRP A 255 -2.90 5.95 8.44
CA TRP A 255 -2.85 7.32 7.93
C TRP A 255 -4.12 8.13 8.22
N ARG A 256 -3.97 9.44 8.22
CA ARG A 256 -5.05 10.42 8.27
C ARG A 256 -4.71 11.74 7.57
#